data_11cf5a249a5a4b52acb8fbc9a945f308
#
_entry.id   11cf5a249a5a4b52acb8fbc9a945f308
#
_cell.length_a   1.000
_cell.length_b   1.000
_cell.length_c   1.000
_cell.angle_alpha   90.00
_cell.angle_beta   90.00
_cell.angle_gamma   90.00
#
_symmetry.space_group_name_H-M   'P 1'
#
loop_
_entity.id
_entity.type
_entity.pdbx_description
1 polymer ?
#
loop_
_entity_poly.entity_id
_entity_poly.type
_entity_poly.pdbx_seq_one_letter_code
_entity_poly.pdbx_strand_id
1 'polypeptide(L)'
;MKPANVTDRIVFLGSGGARIVVARQIRASGGIWFCLDGTMFLVDPGPGALVRMTASRHDLNPAELEGILLSHRHLDHAGDVNNMIEAMTMGGTERRGTLFAPSDALEGDDPVVLRYLRGFLERIVTLEPGGSYELGGVRFACPVRHRHRGEVYGFRFVVPGLSVSYIADTSYFPELAEHYRADVVIINVVRLEQSELDHMHVPEAIELVRAMKPRLAVISHFGMTIIRARPWVVAQEMSEQTGCKVIAASDGRELDLSEYRTGGPG
;
A
#
# COMPACT_ATOMS: atom_id res chain seq x y z
N MET A 1 19.68 5.11 -18.25
CA MET A 1 19.66 6.42 -17.55
C MET A 1 18.23 6.67 -17.11
N LYS A 2 17.97 6.82 -15.80
CA LYS A 2 16.65 7.22 -15.31
C LYS A 2 16.31 8.62 -15.88
N PRO A 3 15.07 8.90 -16.32
CA PRO A 3 14.71 10.23 -16.79
C PRO A 3 14.89 11.26 -15.66
N ALA A 4 15.49 12.39 -15.96
CA ALA A 4 15.96 13.39 -14.99
C ALA A 4 14.89 14.15 -14.21
N ASN A 5 13.58 13.79 -14.31
CA ASN A 5 12.45 14.49 -13.66
C ASN A 5 11.26 13.57 -13.38
N VAL A 6 11.47 12.39 -12.77
CA VAL A 6 10.33 11.60 -12.31
C VAL A 6 9.95 12.08 -10.90
N THR A 7 8.81 12.73 -10.80
CA THR A 7 8.26 13.22 -9.53
C THR A 7 7.85 12.05 -8.63
N ASP A 8 8.25 12.11 -7.35
CA ASP A 8 7.76 11.15 -6.35
C ASP A 8 6.24 11.27 -6.23
N ARG A 9 5.54 10.20 -6.52
CA ARG A 9 4.06 10.17 -6.51
C ARG A 9 3.51 8.79 -6.20
N ILE A 10 2.28 8.78 -5.73
CA ILE A 10 1.50 7.56 -5.56
C ILE A 10 0.14 7.70 -6.23
N VAL A 11 -0.40 6.58 -6.73
CA VAL A 11 -1.75 6.52 -7.29
C VAL A 11 -2.53 5.42 -6.57
N PHE A 12 -3.66 5.80 -5.96
CA PHE A 12 -4.57 4.85 -5.35
C PHE A 12 -5.43 4.22 -6.44
N LEU A 13 -5.12 2.99 -6.87
CA LEU A 13 -5.95 2.26 -7.85
C LEU A 13 -7.27 1.83 -7.22
N GLY A 14 -7.31 1.72 -5.89
CA GLY A 14 -8.51 1.50 -5.12
C GLY A 14 -8.37 2.03 -3.69
N SER A 15 -9.50 2.37 -3.08
CA SER A 15 -9.59 2.88 -1.71
C SER A 15 -10.54 2.07 -0.82
N GLY A 16 -11.14 1.02 -1.36
CA GLY A 16 -12.06 0.13 -0.65
C GLY A 16 -11.37 -1.07 -0.05
N GLY A 17 -11.86 -1.50 1.11
CA GLY A 17 -11.44 -2.71 1.80
C GLY A 17 -12.63 -3.41 2.44
N ALA A 18 -12.36 -4.52 3.11
CA ALA A 18 -13.36 -5.37 3.73
C ALA A 18 -14.35 -6.05 2.75
N ARG A 19 -14.84 -7.22 3.15
CA ARG A 19 -15.54 -8.19 2.29
C ARG A 19 -16.71 -7.62 1.49
N ILE A 20 -17.58 -6.82 2.11
CA ILE A 20 -18.80 -6.32 1.45
C ILE A 20 -18.46 -5.27 0.40
N VAL A 21 -17.55 -4.36 0.70
CA VAL A 21 -17.12 -3.30 -0.23
C VAL A 21 -16.46 -3.91 -1.44
N VAL A 22 -15.55 -4.85 -1.22
CA VAL A 22 -14.79 -5.55 -2.27
C VAL A 22 -15.71 -6.44 -3.11
N ALA A 23 -16.53 -7.28 -2.48
CA ALA A 23 -17.42 -8.20 -3.20
C ALA A 23 -18.45 -7.47 -4.09
N ARG A 24 -18.84 -6.25 -3.71
CA ARG A 24 -19.78 -5.43 -4.47
C ARG A 24 -19.12 -4.33 -5.29
N GLN A 25 -17.80 -4.21 -5.23
CA GLN A 25 -17.01 -3.15 -5.88
C GLN A 25 -17.60 -1.74 -5.67
N ILE A 26 -18.07 -1.47 -4.43
CA ILE A 26 -18.60 -0.15 -4.03
C ILE A 26 -17.49 0.91 -4.10
N ARG A 27 -16.27 0.50 -3.80
CA ARG A 27 -14.99 1.14 -4.07
C ARG A 27 -14.06 0.10 -4.68
N ALA A 28 -13.17 0.53 -5.56
CA ALA A 28 -12.14 -0.35 -6.10
C ALA A 28 -11.16 -0.79 -5.00
N SER A 29 -10.53 -1.94 -5.21
CA SER A 29 -9.54 -2.54 -4.30
C SER A 29 -8.23 -2.87 -5.04
N GLY A 30 -7.87 -2.09 -6.05
CA GLY A 30 -6.71 -2.36 -6.94
C GLY A 30 -5.33 -2.11 -6.33
N GLY A 31 -5.23 -1.74 -5.07
CA GLY A 31 -3.95 -1.45 -4.41
C GLY A 31 -3.43 -0.04 -4.66
N ILE A 32 -2.13 0.15 -4.44
CA ILE A 32 -1.47 1.45 -4.50
C ILE A 32 -0.22 1.35 -5.39
N TRP A 33 -0.20 2.11 -6.47
CA TRP A 33 0.97 2.28 -7.33
C TRP A 33 1.88 3.38 -6.78
N PHE A 34 3.17 3.11 -6.76
CA PHE A 34 4.21 4.02 -6.28
C PHE A 34 5.22 4.33 -7.38
N CYS A 35 5.67 5.58 -7.42
CA CYS A 35 6.94 5.98 -8.01
C CYS A 35 7.71 6.76 -6.96
N LEU A 36 8.80 6.20 -6.48
CA LEU A 36 9.69 6.83 -5.51
C LEU A 36 11.11 6.80 -6.05
N ASP A 37 11.75 7.94 -6.11
CA ASP A 37 13.10 8.11 -6.68
C ASP A 37 13.27 7.43 -8.05
N GLY A 38 12.23 7.51 -8.88
CA GLY A 38 12.16 6.91 -10.21
C GLY A 38 11.97 5.39 -10.24
N THR A 39 11.80 4.73 -9.11
CA THR A 39 11.48 3.31 -9.00
C THR A 39 9.96 3.11 -8.93
N MET A 40 9.41 2.32 -9.85
CA MET A 40 7.97 2.06 -9.93
C MET A 40 7.62 0.69 -9.38
N PHE A 41 6.67 0.63 -8.47
CA PHE A 41 6.22 -0.64 -7.88
C PHE A 41 4.75 -0.57 -7.46
N LEU A 42 4.16 -1.73 -7.28
CA LEU A 42 2.75 -1.87 -6.89
C LEU A 42 2.66 -2.56 -5.53
N VAL A 43 1.87 -1.99 -4.62
CA VAL A 43 1.57 -2.57 -3.31
C VAL A 43 0.14 -3.08 -3.32
N ASP A 44 -0.03 -4.33 -2.88
CA ASP A 44 -1.31 -4.99 -2.68
C ASP A 44 -2.25 -4.95 -3.90
N PRO A 45 -1.88 -5.60 -5.03
CA PRO A 45 -2.74 -5.68 -6.21
C PRO A 45 -4.00 -6.52 -5.95
N GLY A 46 -4.99 -5.92 -5.31
CA GLY A 46 -6.30 -6.51 -5.12
C GLY A 46 -7.13 -6.56 -6.41
N PRO A 47 -8.37 -7.07 -6.35
CA PRO A 47 -9.21 -7.29 -7.52
C PRO A 47 -9.39 -6.04 -8.39
N GLY A 48 -9.07 -6.17 -9.67
CA GLY A 48 -9.17 -5.10 -10.67
C GLY A 48 -7.93 -4.21 -10.78
N ALA A 49 -6.80 -4.55 -10.14
CA ALA A 49 -5.57 -3.77 -10.21
C ALA A 49 -5.10 -3.55 -11.66
N LEU A 50 -5.03 -4.61 -12.46
CA LEU A 50 -4.60 -4.52 -13.85
C LEU A 50 -5.52 -3.62 -14.69
N VAL A 51 -6.83 -3.81 -14.58
CA VAL A 51 -7.82 -3.00 -15.33
C VAL A 51 -7.75 -1.54 -14.90
N ARG A 52 -7.64 -1.27 -13.60
CA ARG A 52 -7.53 0.10 -13.06
C ARG A 52 -6.23 0.78 -13.46
N MET A 53 -5.14 0.04 -13.49
CA MET A 53 -3.84 0.55 -13.89
C MET A 53 -3.82 0.92 -15.37
N THR A 54 -4.26 0.00 -16.25
CA THR A 54 -4.27 0.21 -17.71
C THR A 54 -5.31 1.25 -18.17
N ALA A 55 -6.42 1.41 -17.44
CA ALA A 55 -7.43 2.44 -17.70
C ALA A 55 -7.14 3.77 -16.98
N SER A 56 -6.01 3.89 -16.29
CA SER A 56 -5.65 5.10 -15.55
C SER A 56 -5.32 6.26 -16.51
N ARG A 57 -5.80 7.45 -16.15
CA ARG A 57 -5.40 8.70 -16.84
C ARG A 57 -3.97 9.14 -16.52
N HIS A 58 -3.28 8.44 -15.62
CA HIS A 58 -1.93 8.78 -15.14
C HIS A 58 -0.83 8.06 -15.91
N ASP A 59 -1.15 7.42 -17.05
CA ASP A 59 -0.20 6.72 -17.92
C ASP A 59 0.63 5.67 -17.14
N LEU A 60 -0.08 4.77 -16.46
CA LEU A 60 0.53 3.71 -15.66
C LEU A 60 0.72 2.46 -16.53
N ASN A 61 1.97 2.09 -16.77
CA ASN A 61 2.33 0.92 -17.56
C ASN A 61 2.80 -0.23 -16.66
N PRO A 62 2.06 -1.38 -16.61
CA PRO A 62 2.49 -2.53 -15.82
C PRO A 62 3.89 -3.07 -16.18
N ALA A 63 4.29 -2.96 -17.46
CA ALA A 63 5.60 -3.41 -17.92
C ALA A 63 6.77 -2.56 -17.40
N GLU A 64 6.50 -1.39 -16.81
CA GLU A 64 7.52 -0.54 -16.20
C GLU A 64 7.72 -0.81 -14.70
N LEU A 65 6.88 -1.65 -14.09
CA LEU A 65 7.05 -2.02 -12.69
C LEU A 65 8.37 -2.75 -12.48
N GLU A 66 9.10 -2.34 -11.46
CA GLU A 66 10.30 -3.02 -10.98
C GLU A 66 9.96 -4.10 -9.94
N GLY A 67 8.78 -4.01 -9.31
CA GLY A 67 8.34 -5.01 -8.36
C GLY A 67 6.90 -4.89 -7.90
N ILE A 68 6.48 -5.94 -7.21
CA ILE A 68 5.20 -6.07 -6.54
C ILE A 68 5.45 -6.41 -5.07
N LEU A 69 4.80 -5.71 -4.16
CA LEU A 69 4.86 -5.95 -2.73
C LEU A 69 3.48 -6.40 -2.24
N LEU A 70 3.41 -7.56 -1.61
CA LEU A 70 2.20 -8.03 -0.91
C LEU A 70 2.38 -7.84 0.59
N SER A 71 1.46 -7.12 1.20
CA SER A 71 1.38 -7.04 2.66
C SER A 71 0.92 -8.36 3.27
N HIS A 72 -0.05 -9.03 2.64
CA HIS A 72 -0.59 -10.32 3.04
C HIS A 72 -1.44 -10.98 1.93
N ARG A 73 -1.88 -12.21 2.17
CA ARG A 73 -2.55 -13.08 1.18
C ARG A 73 -4.06 -12.90 1.02
N HIS A 74 -4.73 -12.02 1.76
CA HIS A 74 -6.17 -11.84 1.56
C HIS A 74 -6.50 -11.36 0.15
N LEU A 75 -7.63 -11.81 -0.40
CA LEU A 75 -7.96 -11.60 -1.80
C LEU A 75 -8.14 -10.12 -2.17
N ASP A 76 -8.57 -9.27 -1.25
CA ASP A 76 -8.66 -7.83 -1.47
C ASP A 76 -7.31 -7.12 -1.57
N HIS A 77 -6.21 -7.81 -1.23
CA HIS A 77 -4.82 -7.35 -1.40
C HIS A 77 -4.05 -8.13 -2.49
N ALA A 78 -4.40 -9.38 -2.73
CA ALA A 78 -3.65 -10.28 -3.61
C ALA A 78 -4.43 -10.77 -4.83
N GLY A 79 -5.69 -10.35 -5.00
CA GLY A 79 -6.58 -10.93 -6.03
C GLY A 79 -6.08 -10.82 -7.46
N ASP A 80 -5.33 -9.76 -7.79
CA ASP A 80 -4.73 -9.55 -9.11
C ASP A 80 -3.21 -9.79 -9.15
N VAL A 81 -2.59 -10.31 -8.09
CA VAL A 81 -1.13 -10.49 -8.06
C VAL A 81 -0.62 -11.28 -9.26
N ASN A 82 -1.33 -12.33 -9.65
CA ASN A 82 -0.95 -13.19 -10.76
C ASN A 82 -1.10 -12.48 -12.11
N ASN A 83 -2.19 -11.74 -12.32
CA ASN A 83 -2.40 -10.92 -13.52
C ASN A 83 -1.33 -9.83 -13.63
N MET A 84 -0.94 -9.24 -12.49
CA MET A 84 0.10 -8.22 -12.47
C MET A 84 1.49 -8.79 -12.73
N ILE A 85 1.80 -10.01 -12.28
CA ILE A 85 3.05 -10.71 -12.65
C ILE A 85 3.08 -10.93 -14.16
N GLU A 86 2.02 -11.45 -14.77
CA GLU A 86 1.94 -11.64 -16.23
C GLU A 86 2.12 -10.31 -16.98
N ALA A 87 1.42 -9.24 -16.55
CA ALA A 87 1.50 -7.94 -17.21
C ALA A 87 2.91 -7.31 -17.08
N MET A 88 3.53 -7.38 -15.90
CA MET A 88 4.88 -6.88 -15.65
C MET A 88 5.93 -7.61 -16.48
N THR A 89 5.75 -8.90 -16.72
CA THR A 89 6.70 -9.78 -17.43
C THR A 89 6.35 -10.01 -18.91
N MET A 90 5.39 -9.27 -19.44
CA MET A 90 4.91 -9.43 -20.82
C MET A 90 4.51 -10.88 -21.14
N GLY A 91 3.70 -11.49 -20.25
CA GLY A 91 3.29 -12.90 -20.37
C GLY A 91 4.45 -13.90 -20.18
N GLY A 92 5.46 -13.53 -19.42
CA GLY A 92 6.66 -14.34 -19.19
C GLY A 92 7.68 -14.32 -20.32
N THR A 93 7.51 -13.48 -21.35
CA THR A 93 8.50 -13.30 -22.43
C THR A 93 9.72 -12.52 -21.97
N GLU A 94 9.55 -11.69 -20.94
CA GLU A 94 10.63 -10.94 -20.29
C GLU A 94 10.70 -11.35 -18.82
N ARG A 95 11.74 -12.12 -18.46
CA ARG A 95 11.99 -12.44 -17.07
C ARG A 95 12.49 -11.19 -16.35
N ARG A 96 11.63 -10.60 -15.49
CA ARG A 96 11.91 -9.35 -14.81
C ARG A 96 11.09 -9.16 -13.53
N GLY A 97 11.49 -8.13 -12.77
CA GLY A 97 10.79 -7.69 -11.59
C GLY A 97 10.97 -8.58 -10.37
N THR A 98 10.74 -7.98 -9.22
CA THR A 98 10.84 -8.68 -7.93
C THR A 98 9.47 -8.73 -7.25
N LEU A 99 9.10 -9.91 -6.76
CA LEU A 99 7.96 -10.06 -5.86
C LEU A 99 8.47 -10.15 -4.42
N PHE A 100 7.95 -9.29 -3.55
CA PHE A 100 8.10 -9.37 -2.10
C PHE A 100 6.78 -9.82 -1.51
N ALA A 101 6.75 -10.91 -0.76
CA ALA A 101 5.52 -11.46 -0.20
C ALA A 101 5.78 -12.22 1.10
N PRO A 102 4.79 -12.30 2.02
CA PRO A 102 4.88 -13.16 3.19
C PRO A 102 4.94 -14.64 2.78
N SER A 103 5.46 -15.48 3.68
CA SER A 103 5.67 -16.91 3.37
C SER A 103 4.37 -17.63 3.07
N ASP A 104 3.29 -17.29 3.77
CA ASP A 104 1.97 -17.92 3.59
C ASP A 104 1.26 -17.52 2.28
N ALA A 105 1.72 -16.46 1.60
CA ALA A 105 1.27 -16.11 0.25
C ALA A 105 1.98 -16.96 -0.83
N LEU A 106 3.14 -17.49 -0.52
CA LEU A 106 4.00 -18.27 -1.44
C LEU A 106 3.86 -19.76 -1.22
N GLU A 107 3.76 -20.20 0.02
CA GLU A 107 3.80 -21.61 0.41
C GLU A 107 2.63 -21.96 1.34
N GLY A 108 2.44 -23.25 1.61
CA GLY A 108 1.36 -23.75 2.44
C GLY A 108 0.19 -24.31 1.62
N ASP A 109 -0.97 -24.45 2.27
CA ASP A 109 -2.14 -25.12 1.69
C ASP A 109 -2.85 -24.21 0.66
N ASP A 110 -2.85 -22.90 0.87
CA ASP A 110 -3.55 -21.92 0.02
C ASP A 110 -2.63 -20.78 -0.45
N PRO A 111 -1.57 -21.04 -1.25
CA PRO A 111 -0.72 -20.00 -1.78
C PRO A 111 -1.47 -19.17 -2.82
N VAL A 112 -1.37 -17.84 -2.75
CA VAL A 112 -2.04 -16.94 -3.70
C VAL A 112 -1.19 -16.67 -4.94
N VAL A 113 0.12 -16.89 -4.87
CA VAL A 113 1.03 -16.72 -6.00
C VAL A 113 1.20 -18.06 -6.72
N LEU A 114 0.66 -18.16 -7.93
CA LEU A 114 0.64 -19.38 -8.73
C LEU A 114 2.08 -19.83 -9.06
N ARG A 115 2.35 -21.13 -8.88
CA ARG A 115 3.71 -21.68 -9.02
C ARG A 115 4.31 -21.49 -10.40
N TYR A 116 3.50 -21.62 -11.46
CA TYR A 116 4.00 -21.51 -12.84
C TYR A 116 4.45 -20.07 -13.18
N LEU A 117 3.89 -19.04 -12.56
CA LEU A 117 4.25 -17.64 -12.77
C LEU A 117 5.57 -17.26 -12.11
N ARG A 118 6.00 -17.99 -11.09
CA ARG A 118 7.20 -17.66 -10.32
C ARG A 118 8.47 -17.65 -11.17
N GLY A 119 8.51 -18.51 -12.20
CA GLY A 119 9.60 -18.54 -13.17
C GLY A 119 9.71 -17.31 -14.07
N PHE A 120 8.67 -16.49 -14.16
CA PHE A 120 8.65 -15.26 -14.95
C PHE A 120 9.34 -14.12 -14.23
N LEU A 121 9.42 -14.18 -12.90
CA LEU A 121 10.06 -13.17 -12.06
C LEU A 121 11.58 -13.35 -12.05
N GLU A 122 12.30 -12.25 -11.99
CA GLU A 122 13.73 -12.25 -11.76
C GLU A 122 14.05 -12.74 -10.34
N ARG A 123 13.27 -12.28 -9.34
CA ARG A 123 13.47 -12.60 -7.95
C ARG A 123 12.14 -12.68 -7.18
N ILE A 124 12.10 -13.59 -6.22
CA ILE A 124 11.06 -13.65 -5.17
C ILE A 124 11.75 -13.53 -3.83
N VAL A 125 11.26 -12.68 -2.98
CA VAL A 125 11.80 -12.41 -1.66
C VAL A 125 10.71 -12.64 -0.62
N THR A 126 10.94 -13.55 0.30
CA THR A 126 10.05 -13.74 1.45
C THR A 126 10.26 -12.62 2.46
N LEU A 127 9.17 -12.00 2.88
CA LEU A 127 9.17 -10.95 3.88
C LEU A 127 9.29 -11.56 5.29
N GLU A 128 10.04 -10.88 6.16
CA GLU A 128 10.24 -11.27 7.55
C GLU A 128 10.07 -10.07 8.48
N PRO A 129 9.61 -10.25 9.73
CA PRO A 129 9.51 -9.16 10.69
C PRO A 129 10.90 -8.61 11.03
N GLY A 130 11.05 -7.28 10.98
CA GLY A 130 12.35 -6.61 11.13
C GLY A 130 13.21 -6.62 9.86
N GLY A 131 12.75 -7.27 8.79
CA GLY A 131 13.48 -7.35 7.52
C GLY A 131 13.66 -5.99 6.85
N SER A 132 14.81 -5.82 6.20
CA SER A 132 15.17 -4.64 5.41
C SER A 132 15.50 -5.08 3.99
N TYR A 133 14.98 -4.35 3.01
CA TYR A 133 14.99 -4.71 1.60
C TYR A 133 15.31 -3.50 0.73
N GLU A 134 15.63 -3.78 -0.55
CA GLU A 134 15.86 -2.77 -1.57
C GLU A 134 15.20 -3.17 -2.88
N LEU A 135 14.58 -2.21 -3.54
CA LEU A 135 14.04 -2.32 -4.89
C LEU A 135 14.40 -1.07 -5.69
N GLY A 136 15.19 -1.22 -6.74
CA GLY A 136 15.72 -0.08 -7.48
C GLY A 136 16.51 0.87 -6.59
N GLY A 137 16.08 2.13 -6.49
CA GLY A 137 16.68 3.12 -5.59
C GLY A 137 15.97 3.26 -4.23
N VAL A 138 14.94 2.44 -3.99
CA VAL A 138 14.10 2.53 -2.78
C VAL A 138 14.54 1.50 -1.76
N ARG A 139 14.92 1.95 -0.56
CA ARG A 139 15.09 1.08 0.60
C ARG A 139 13.77 1.01 1.38
N PHE A 140 13.41 -0.18 1.83
CA PHE A 140 12.24 -0.33 2.68
C PHE A 140 12.43 -1.42 3.74
N ALA A 141 11.61 -1.37 4.77
CA ALA A 141 11.59 -2.34 5.85
C ALA A 141 10.17 -2.81 6.15
N CYS A 142 10.08 -4.02 6.70
CA CYS A 142 8.90 -4.58 7.36
C CYS A 142 9.18 -4.57 8.88
N PRO A 143 9.00 -3.46 9.60
CA PRO A 143 9.55 -3.30 10.94
C PRO A 143 8.99 -4.30 11.94
N VAL A 144 7.71 -4.67 11.79
CA VAL A 144 6.99 -5.53 12.72
C VAL A 144 5.89 -6.30 11.99
N ARG A 145 5.60 -7.52 12.47
CA ARG A 145 4.42 -8.27 12.04
C ARG A 145 3.15 -7.62 12.60
N HIS A 146 2.17 -7.41 11.74
CA HIS A 146 0.87 -6.86 12.12
C HIS A 146 0.00 -7.88 12.87
N ARG A 147 -0.91 -7.36 13.69
CA ARG A 147 -1.88 -8.16 14.46
C ARG A 147 -3.12 -8.38 13.62
N HIS A 148 -3.06 -9.36 12.73
CA HIS A 148 -4.13 -9.75 11.82
C HIS A 148 -3.99 -11.23 11.48
N ARG A 149 -5.00 -11.84 10.82
CA ARG A 149 -4.95 -13.26 10.44
C ARG A 149 -3.89 -13.52 9.36
N GLY A 150 -3.05 -14.53 9.56
CA GLY A 150 -1.96 -14.87 8.67
C GLY A 150 -0.69 -14.05 8.93
N GLU A 151 0.20 -14.02 7.96
CA GLU A 151 1.38 -13.18 7.98
C GLU A 151 1.06 -11.85 7.31
N VAL A 152 1.10 -10.76 8.09
CA VAL A 152 0.79 -9.42 7.59
C VAL A 152 1.91 -8.46 7.96
N TYR A 153 2.33 -7.66 6.96
CA TYR A 153 3.38 -6.67 7.10
C TYR A 153 2.93 -5.33 6.53
N GLY A 154 3.31 -4.25 7.20
CA GLY A 154 3.35 -2.92 6.60
C GLY A 154 4.74 -2.63 6.05
N PHE A 155 4.88 -1.53 5.33
CA PHE A 155 6.13 -1.13 4.68
C PHE A 155 6.53 0.27 5.11
N ARG A 156 7.82 0.48 5.37
CA ARG A 156 8.39 1.80 5.58
C ARG A 156 9.45 2.05 4.52
N PHE A 157 9.12 2.86 3.52
CA PHE A 157 9.98 3.25 2.41
C PHE A 157 10.82 4.46 2.76
N VAL A 158 12.08 4.47 2.32
CA VAL A 158 13.01 5.58 2.53
C VAL A 158 13.75 5.86 1.23
N VAL A 159 13.63 7.08 0.74
CA VAL A 159 14.41 7.64 -0.35
C VAL A 159 15.08 8.95 0.11
N PRO A 160 16.07 9.51 -0.59
CA PRO A 160 16.70 10.75 -0.18
C PRO A 160 15.67 11.86 0.07
N GLY A 161 15.62 12.38 1.29
CA GLY A 161 14.75 13.48 1.71
C GLY A 161 13.27 13.16 1.88
N LEU A 162 12.84 11.88 1.76
CA LEU A 162 11.43 11.49 1.92
C LEU A 162 11.31 10.11 2.55
N SER A 163 10.42 9.99 3.51
CA SER A 163 9.97 8.71 4.06
C SER A 163 8.47 8.53 3.90
N VAL A 164 8.05 7.34 3.48
CA VAL A 164 6.63 6.97 3.30
C VAL A 164 6.36 5.67 4.03
N SER A 165 5.33 5.61 4.85
CA SER A 165 4.90 4.37 5.49
C SER A 165 3.53 3.93 5.00
N TYR A 166 3.36 2.64 4.80
CA TYR A 166 2.09 1.97 4.56
C TYR A 166 1.80 1.01 5.71
N ILE A 167 0.76 1.32 6.47
CA ILE A 167 0.25 0.47 7.55
C ILE A 167 -0.93 -0.30 6.97
N ALA A 168 -0.67 -1.57 6.63
CA ALA A 168 -1.65 -2.51 6.11
C ALA A 168 -2.62 -2.95 7.22
N ASP A 169 -3.45 -3.95 6.95
CA ASP A 169 -4.45 -4.45 7.89
C ASP A 169 -3.84 -4.90 9.21
N THR A 170 -4.36 -4.37 10.30
CA THR A 170 -3.93 -4.66 11.66
C THR A 170 -4.93 -4.16 12.69
N SER A 171 -5.03 -4.83 13.84
CA SER A 171 -5.50 -4.19 15.05
C SER A 171 -4.46 -3.18 15.53
N TYR A 172 -4.90 -2.14 16.21
CA TYR A 172 -3.99 -1.15 16.80
C TYR A 172 -3.12 -1.77 17.90
N PHE A 173 -1.88 -1.32 17.96
CA PHE A 173 -0.97 -1.48 19.07
C PHE A 173 0.02 -0.30 19.11
N PRO A 174 0.42 0.15 20.33
CA PRO A 174 1.16 1.44 20.47
C PRO A 174 2.48 1.51 19.71
N GLU A 175 3.16 0.36 19.56
CA GLU A 175 4.47 0.27 18.91
C GLU A 175 4.40 0.61 17.40
N LEU A 176 3.20 0.57 16.78
CA LEU A 176 3.01 1.02 15.40
C LEU A 176 3.53 2.46 15.18
N ALA A 177 3.33 3.35 16.15
CA ALA A 177 3.74 4.74 16.04
C ALA A 177 5.27 4.89 15.93
N GLU A 178 6.02 4.06 16.63
CA GLU A 178 7.50 4.05 16.58
C GLU A 178 7.99 3.44 15.27
N HIS A 179 7.44 2.29 14.90
CA HIS A 179 7.86 1.51 13.74
C HIS A 179 7.58 2.21 12.40
N TYR A 180 6.45 2.92 12.29
CA TYR A 180 5.98 3.50 11.02
C TYR A 180 6.05 5.03 10.95
N ARG A 181 6.76 5.70 11.88
CA ARG A 181 6.97 7.15 11.80
C ARG A 181 7.64 7.53 10.48
N ALA A 182 6.98 8.43 9.71
CA ALA A 182 7.41 8.87 8.39
C ALA A 182 6.84 10.27 8.07
N ASP A 183 7.33 10.90 7.00
CA ASP A 183 6.81 12.18 6.50
C ASP A 183 5.38 12.02 5.98
N VAL A 184 5.13 10.95 5.25
CA VAL A 184 3.81 10.58 4.74
C VAL A 184 3.43 9.19 5.25
N VAL A 185 2.24 9.06 5.82
CA VAL A 185 1.76 7.77 6.35
C VAL A 185 0.42 7.41 5.72
N ILE A 186 0.34 6.24 5.10
CA ILE A 186 -0.89 5.66 4.57
C ILE A 186 -1.37 4.61 5.57
N ILE A 187 -2.64 4.69 5.97
CA ILE A 187 -3.20 3.84 7.03
C ILE A 187 -4.47 3.17 6.52
N ASN A 188 -4.53 1.85 6.59
CA ASN A 188 -5.76 1.11 6.37
C ASN A 188 -6.68 1.28 7.57
N VAL A 189 -7.85 1.91 7.34
CA VAL A 189 -8.87 2.17 8.36
C VAL A 189 -10.20 1.64 7.88
N VAL A 190 -10.67 0.56 8.49
CA VAL A 190 -11.84 -0.19 8.00
C VAL A 190 -13.14 0.30 8.63
N ARG A 191 -13.09 0.71 9.89
CA ARG A 191 -14.29 0.97 10.70
C ARG A 191 -14.30 2.37 11.28
N LEU A 192 -15.52 2.90 11.41
CA LEU A 192 -15.74 4.18 12.09
C LEU A 192 -15.57 4.04 13.61
N GLU A 193 -16.07 2.93 14.17
CA GLU A 193 -16.06 2.66 15.60
C GLU A 193 -15.40 1.32 15.90
N GLN A 194 -15.08 1.09 17.16
CA GLN A 194 -14.48 -0.15 17.65
C GLN A 194 -15.32 -1.37 17.28
N SER A 195 -14.67 -2.46 16.96
CA SER A 195 -15.30 -3.75 16.67
C SER A 195 -14.37 -4.90 17.08
N GLU A 196 -14.91 -6.12 17.13
CA GLU A 196 -14.14 -7.35 17.43
C GLU A 196 -13.26 -7.81 16.26
N LEU A 197 -13.25 -7.09 15.13
CA LEU A 197 -12.46 -7.44 13.97
C LEU A 197 -11.02 -6.94 14.13
N ASP A 198 -10.04 -7.72 13.66
CA ASP A 198 -8.62 -7.40 13.66
C ASP A 198 -8.26 -6.29 12.64
N HIS A 199 -8.92 -5.15 12.76
CA HIS A 199 -8.76 -3.99 11.87
C HIS A 199 -8.81 -2.69 12.66
N MET A 200 -8.01 -1.73 12.25
CA MET A 200 -7.98 -0.40 12.82
C MET A 200 -9.31 0.35 12.60
N HIS A 201 -9.76 1.05 13.60
CA HIS A 201 -10.90 1.98 13.53
C HIS A 201 -10.46 3.43 13.71
N VAL A 202 -11.36 4.39 13.40
CA VAL A 202 -11.01 5.82 13.35
C VAL A 202 -10.42 6.35 14.66
N PRO A 203 -10.95 6.08 15.88
CA PRO A 203 -10.32 6.52 17.13
C PRO A 203 -8.86 6.07 17.30
N GLU A 204 -8.54 4.82 16.95
CA GLU A 204 -7.17 4.28 16.99
C GLU A 204 -6.26 4.95 15.95
N ALA A 205 -6.78 5.20 14.75
CA ALA A 205 -6.04 5.92 13.72
C ALA A 205 -5.74 7.38 14.14
N ILE A 206 -6.66 8.04 14.86
CA ILE A 206 -6.43 9.36 15.47
C ILE A 206 -5.29 9.31 16.49
N GLU A 207 -5.32 8.32 17.40
CA GLU A 207 -4.25 8.12 18.40
C GLU A 207 -2.90 7.90 17.71
N LEU A 208 -2.87 7.06 16.70
CA LEU A 208 -1.68 6.75 15.92
C LEU A 208 -1.11 7.99 15.21
N VAL A 209 -1.95 8.77 14.52
CA VAL A 209 -1.55 10.01 13.84
C VAL A 209 -1.01 11.05 14.83
N ARG A 210 -1.65 11.20 16.01
CA ARG A 210 -1.15 12.07 17.08
C ARG A 210 0.23 11.67 17.59
N ALA A 211 0.48 10.37 17.72
CA ALA A 211 1.77 9.86 18.20
C ALA A 211 2.88 9.99 17.14
N MET A 212 2.56 9.76 15.86
CA MET A 212 3.53 9.84 14.75
C MET A 212 3.81 11.28 14.31
N LYS A 213 2.80 12.16 14.31
CA LYS A 213 2.84 13.54 13.81
C LYS A 213 3.40 13.64 12.38
N PRO A 214 2.83 12.92 11.40
CA PRO A 214 3.29 12.99 10.03
C PRO A 214 2.98 14.37 9.42
N ARG A 215 3.69 14.73 8.35
CA ARG A 215 3.36 15.91 7.52
C ARG A 215 2.05 15.68 6.74
N LEU A 216 1.78 14.42 6.37
CA LEU A 216 0.53 13.97 5.77
C LEU A 216 0.17 12.58 6.27
N ALA A 217 -1.07 12.39 6.72
CA ALA A 217 -1.69 11.07 6.85
C ALA A 217 -2.74 10.87 5.75
N VAL A 218 -2.76 9.68 5.15
CA VAL A 218 -3.77 9.27 4.17
C VAL A 218 -4.49 8.06 4.72
N ILE A 219 -5.79 8.18 4.97
CA ILE A 219 -6.61 7.02 5.33
C ILE A 219 -7.15 6.35 4.07
N SER A 220 -7.16 5.03 4.05
CA SER A 220 -7.62 4.19 2.93
C SER A 220 -8.26 2.90 3.43
N HIS A 221 -8.57 1.97 2.52
CA HIS A 221 -9.12 0.64 2.82
C HIS A 221 -10.50 0.68 3.53
N PHE A 222 -11.40 1.51 2.99
CA PHE A 222 -12.65 1.84 3.65
C PHE A 222 -13.68 0.70 3.66
N GLY A 223 -14.15 0.34 4.87
CA GLY A 223 -15.35 -0.46 5.05
C GLY A 223 -16.63 0.38 4.94
N MET A 224 -17.79 -0.30 4.96
CA MET A 224 -19.10 0.32 4.76
C MET A 224 -19.42 1.45 5.73
N THR A 225 -18.97 1.38 6.99
CA THR A 225 -19.26 2.40 8.00
C THR A 225 -18.60 3.73 7.65
N ILE A 226 -17.33 3.70 7.21
CA ILE A 226 -16.59 4.91 6.77
C ILE A 226 -17.15 5.44 5.45
N ILE A 227 -17.51 4.56 4.50
CA ILE A 227 -18.10 4.99 3.21
C ILE A 227 -19.42 5.75 3.46
N ARG A 228 -20.28 5.26 4.35
CA ARG A 228 -21.53 5.93 4.73
C ARG A 228 -21.31 7.26 5.46
N ALA A 229 -20.27 7.33 6.28
CA ALA A 229 -19.88 8.56 6.98
C ALA A 229 -19.15 9.57 6.08
N ARG A 230 -18.95 9.25 4.79
CA ARG A 230 -18.20 10.05 3.81
C ARG A 230 -16.71 10.18 4.20
N PRO A 231 -15.81 9.39 3.63
CA PRO A 231 -14.39 9.31 4.03
C PRO A 231 -13.68 10.67 4.13
N TRP A 232 -14.03 11.64 3.28
CA TRP A 232 -13.46 12.99 3.32
C TRP A 232 -13.90 13.80 4.55
N VAL A 233 -15.12 13.57 5.06
CA VAL A 233 -15.61 14.20 6.30
C VAL A 233 -14.86 13.58 7.48
N VAL A 234 -14.72 12.27 7.52
CA VAL A 234 -13.94 11.56 8.55
C VAL A 234 -12.50 12.05 8.56
N ALA A 235 -11.85 12.19 7.41
CA ALA A 235 -10.49 12.70 7.31
C ALA A 235 -10.35 14.15 7.81
N GLN A 236 -11.35 15.00 7.53
CA GLN A 236 -11.39 16.39 8.03
C GLN A 236 -11.49 16.39 9.56
N GLU A 237 -12.41 15.64 10.13
CA GLU A 237 -12.57 15.51 11.58
C GLU A 237 -11.29 14.98 12.25
N MET A 238 -10.63 14.00 11.61
CA MET A 238 -9.33 13.51 12.07
C MET A 238 -8.26 14.60 12.02
N SER A 239 -8.24 15.45 10.97
CA SER A 239 -7.30 16.57 10.88
C SER A 239 -7.49 17.56 12.03
N GLU A 240 -8.74 17.93 12.32
CA GLU A 240 -9.10 18.85 13.41
C GLU A 240 -8.69 18.28 14.77
N GLN A 241 -8.93 16.97 15.00
CA GLN A 241 -8.62 16.32 16.26
C GLN A 241 -7.13 16.05 16.47
N THR A 242 -6.36 15.85 15.40
CA THR A 242 -4.92 15.50 15.50
C THR A 242 -4.00 16.69 15.37
N GLY A 243 -4.46 17.78 14.74
CA GLY A 243 -3.62 18.90 14.33
C GLY A 243 -2.67 18.58 13.16
N CYS A 244 -2.84 17.41 12.52
CA CYS A 244 -2.07 16.98 11.35
C CYS A 244 -2.94 17.04 10.10
N LYS A 245 -2.33 17.24 8.93
CA LYS A 245 -3.05 17.12 7.65
C LYS A 245 -3.45 15.66 7.43
N VAL A 246 -4.75 15.37 7.42
CA VAL A 246 -5.29 14.03 7.11
C VAL A 246 -6.17 14.13 5.88
N ILE A 247 -6.00 13.23 4.93
CA ILE A 247 -6.85 13.13 3.74
C ILE A 247 -7.38 11.71 3.57
N ALA A 248 -8.51 11.58 2.89
CA ALA A 248 -9.04 10.28 2.47
C ALA A 248 -8.54 9.92 1.07
N ALA A 249 -8.09 8.70 0.87
CA ALA A 249 -7.86 8.15 -0.46
C ALA A 249 -9.15 8.09 -1.27
N SER A 250 -9.02 8.13 -2.59
CA SER A 250 -10.12 7.86 -3.51
C SER A 250 -9.60 7.13 -4.74
N ASP A 251 -10.45 6.33 -5.37
CA ASP A 251 -10.11 5.53 -6.54
C ASP A 251 -9.60 6.43 -7.68
N GLY A 252 -8.41 6.13 -8.20
CA GLY A 252 -7.73 6.88 -9.24
C GLY A 252 -7.10 8.21 -8.77
N ARG A 253 -7.05 8.49 -7.47
CA ARG A 253 -6.39 9.70 -6.96
C ARG A 253 -4.88 9.57 -7.05
N GLU A 254 -4.26 10.55 -7.69
CA GLU A 254 -2.82 10.77 -7.60
C GLU A 254 -2.50 11.70 -6.43
N LEU A 255 -1.39 11.43 -5.77
CA LEU A 255 -0.79 12.26 -4.74
C LEU A 255 0.67 12.54 -5.12
N ASP A 256 0.97 13.80 -5.38
CA ASP A 256 2.34 14.29 -5.53
C ASP A 256 3.00 14.37 -4.15
N LEU A 257 4.16 13.77 -4.03
CA LEU A 257 4.94 13.72 -2.78
C LEU A 257 6.07 14.75 -2.74
N SER A 258 6.28 15.54 -3.79
CA SER A 258 7.38 16.49 -3.89
C SER A 258 7.35 17.54 -2.78
N GLU A 259 6.16 18.01 -2.37
CA GLU A 259 5.99 18.96 -1.27
C GLU A 259 6.41 18.41 0.11
N TYR A 260 6.50 17.08 0.25
CA TYR A 260 6.90 16.40 1.50
C TYR A 260 8.38 16.03 1.51
N ARG A 261 9.10 16.22 0.39
CA ARG A 261 10.54 15.99 0.31
C ARG A 261 11.31 17.09 1.04
N THR A 262 12.24 16.72 1.92
CA THR A 262 13.15 17.66 2.58
C THR A 262 14.43 17.78 1.74
N GLY A 263 14.89 19.03 1.48
CA GLY A 263 16.12 19.26 0.70
C GLY A 263 15.94 19.33 -0.82
N GLY A 264 14.74 19.62 -1.31
CA GLY A 264 14.54 20.07 -2.69
C GLY A 264 15.22 21.42 -2.94
N PRO A 265 15.64 21.74 -4.18
CA PRO A 265 16.27 23.02 -4.48
C PRO A 265 15.32 24.15 -4.12
N GLY A 266 15.79 25.06 -3.22
CA GLY A 266 15.17 26.34 -2.91
C GLY A 266 15.26 27.26 -4.12
#